data_371973813698c4cca2a3366d40afb1a6
#
_entry.id   371973813698c4cca2a3366d40afb1a6
#
_cell.length_a   1.000
_cell.length_b   1.000
_cell.length_c   1.000
_cell.angle_alpha   90.00
_cell.angle_beta   90.00
_cell.angle_gamma   90.00
#
_symmetry.space_group_name_H-M   'P 1'
#
loop_
_entity.id
_entity.type
_entity.pdbx_description
1 polymer ?
#
loop_
_entity_poly.entity_id
_entity_poly.type
_entity_poly.pdbx_seq_one_letter_code
_entity_poly.pdbx_strand_id
1 'polypeptide(L)'
;MKKFLAMILALAMVLSMVACSKKPAKDPNQGNTDNPGQTETITDPDKINDEMTSEDGKYEIAFITDVGQLKDKSFNQGTFDGVKLYAANNKLSYKYYQPANKDQATDDDRYEAMKAAVENGAKVVVCAGFMQEGALRMAAKEFPNVSFVFVDGYPITEEAGVDGSPVLKNVAGIAFKEEQCGYLAGYAVVKEGFTKLGFTGGGGGTNPACCRYGYGFVQGADAAAKELGVKVDMNYSWQYGASFSASPELQTMVSGWYEAGTEVVFACGGSMFASVAAAAGAADGKVVGVDVDQSTESDTVITSAMKGLADSVQWALGKFYSNEFASIGGVGTSLGANENAVGLPTATWSLTKWTVDEYNTMLKDIVDGKITIDSDYNNLKSTDNVTLNII
;
A
#
# COMPACT_ATOMS: atom_id res chain seq x y z
N MET A 1 -14.78 -18.37 -60.45
CA MET A 1 -14.89 -17.08 -61.20
C MET A 1 -14.81 -15.92 -60.25
N LYS A 2 -13.88 -15.04 -60.55
CA LYS A 2 -13.77 -13.63 -60.14
C LYS A 2 -13.61 -13.38 -58.63
N LYS A 3 -12.39 -13.08 -58.09
CA LYS A 3 -11.59 -11.86 -58.25
C LYS A 3 -12.29 -10.64 -57.58
N PHE A 4 -11.76 -10.04 -56.51
CA PHE A 4 -10.83 -8.91 -56.36
C PHE A 4 -11.10 -8.29 -55.00
N LEU A 5 -10.30 -7.63 -54.25
CA LEU A 5 -9.02 -6.97 -54.45
C LEU A 5 -8.42 -6.66 -53.05
N ALA A 6 -7.14 -6.91 -52.87
CA ALA A 6 -6.35 -6.48 -51.73
C ALA A 6 -6.12 -4.97 -51.82
N MET A 7 -6.09 -4.30 -50.64
CA MET A 7 -5.49 -2.98 -50.53
C MET A 7 -4.52 -2.97 -49.36
N ILE A 8 -3.27 -2.99 -49.73
CA ILE A 8 -2.08 -2.89 -48.86
C ILE A 8 -1.92 -1.41 -48.51
N LEU A 9 -1.82 -1.07 -47.24
CA LEU A 9 -1.23 0.20 -46.82
C LEU A 9 0.01 -0.09 -46.01
N ALA A 10 1.17 0.10 -46.62
CA ALA A 10 2.47 0.03 -45.98
C ALA A 10 2.69 1.28 -45.12
N LEU A 11 3.02 1.11 -43.88
CA LEU A 11 3.54 2.19 -43.04
C LEU A 11 5.04 1.95 -42.83
N ALA A 12 5.83 2.87 -43.31
CA ALA A 12 7.29 2.83 -43.33
C ALA A 12 7.84 2.96 -41.89
N MET A 13 8.65 1.97 -41.47
CA MET A 13 9.54 2.09 -40.33
C MET A 13 10.75 2.94 -40.72
N VAL A 14 10.97 4.04 -40.03
CA VAL A 14 12.24 4.77 -40.06
C VAL A 14 13.11 4.28 -38.88
N LEU A 15 14.10 3.47 -39.20
CA LEU A 15 15.22 3.21 -38.31
C LEU A 15 16.13 4.45 -38.30
N SER A 16 16.31 5.09 -37.16
CA SER A 16 17.39 6.03 -36.93
C SER A 16 18.46 5.38 -36.02
N MET A 17 19.60 5.07 -36.62
CA MET A 17 20.82 4.68 -35.92
C MET A 17 21.39 5.90 -35.18
N VAL A 18 21.66 5.75 -33.88
CA VAL A 18 22.39 6.75 -33.11
C VAL A 18 23.87 6.42 -33.15
N ALA A 19 24.63 7.27 -33.83
CA ALA A 19 26.09 7.28 -33.79
C ALA A 19 26.55 8.21 -32.64
N CYS A 20 27.46 7.72 -31.79
CA CYS A 20 28.16 8.51 -30.79
C CYS A 20 28.94 9.66 -31.42
N SER A 21 28.74 10.89 -30.95
CA SER A 21 29.73 11.96 -31.11
C SER A 21 29.65 12.99 -29.96
N LYS A 22 30.83 13.50 -29.64
CA LYS A 22 31.26 14.35 -28.53
C LYS A 22 30.43 15.62 -28.33
N LYS A 23 30.29 16.04 -27.05
CA LYS A 23 29.71 17.33 -26.63
C LYS A 23 30.39 18.52 -27.34
N PRO A 24 29.61 19.45 -27.90
CA PRO A 24 30.04 20.82 -28.12
C PRO A 24 29.65 21.73 -26.93
N ALA A 25 30.44 22.82 -26.79
CA ALA A 25 30.29 23.81 -25.72
C ALA A 25 28.99 24.60 -25.81
N LYS A 26 28.50 25.07 -24.66
CA LYS A 26 27.31 25.93 -24.52
C LYS A 26 27.50 27.26 -25.24
N ASP A 27 26.54 27.61 -26.07
CA ASP A 27 26.33 28.95 -26.64
C ASP A 27 25.42 29.74 -25.66
N PRO A 28 25.80 30.96 -25.21
CA PRO A 28 25.09 31.70 -24.18
C PRO A 28 23.89 32.52 -24.71
N ASN A 29 23.35 32.26 -25.89
CA ASN A 29 22.28 33.10 -26.43
C ASN A 29 21.18 32.32 -27.16
N GLN A 30 20.54 31.35 -26.49
CA GLN A 30 19.24 30.85 -26.92
C GLN A 30 18.20 31.15 -25.83
N GLY A 31 17.31 32.07 -26.17
CA GLY A 31 16.18 32.47 -25.37
C GLY A 31 15.25 31.30 -25.05
N ASN A 32 14.88 31.23 -23.79
CA ASN A 32 13.90 30.31 -23.23
C ASN A 32 12.55 30.58 -23.93
N THR A 33 12.15 29.68 -24.83
CA THR A 33 10.77 29.66 -25.31
C THR A 33 9.96 28.83 -24.34
N ASP A 34 9.52 29.46 -23.26
CA ASP A 34 8.47 28.95 -22.39
C ASP A 34 7.23 28.72 -23.25
N ASN A 35 6.86 27.45 -23.39
CA ASN A 35 5.60 27.04 -24.00
C ASN A 35 4.53 27.12 -22.87
N PRO A 36 3.62 28.11 -22.84
CA PRO A 36 2.65 28.23 -21.76
C PRO A 36 1.49 27.28 -22.03
N GLY A 37 1.61 26.01 -21.52
CA GLY A 37 0.51 25.07 -21.72
C GLY A 37 0.67 23.66 -21.20
N GLN A 38 1.84 23.22 -20.75
CA GLN A 38 1.98 21.96 -20.05
C GLN A 38 2.13 22.25 -18.54
N THR A 39 1.04 22.12 -17.80
CA THR A 39 1.13 21.96 -16.34
C THR A 39 1.90 20.69 -16.08
N GLU A 40 3.10 20.81 -15.53
CA GLU A 40 3.93 19.65 -15.13
C GLU A 40 3.14 18.82 -14.12
N THR A 41 2.98 17.52 -14.39
CA THR A 41 2.28 16.62 -13.47
C THR A 41 3.10 16.47 -12.19
N ILE A 42 2.49 16.79 -11.06
CA ILE A 42 3.13 16.62 -9.75
C ILE A 42 3.12 15.13 -9.40
N THR A 43 4.30 14.57 -9.19
CA THR A 43 4.48 13.15 -8.83
C THR A 43 5.00 12.95 -7.41
N ASP A 44 5.47 14.02 -6.80
CA ASP A 44 6.04 14.02 -5.45
C ASP A 44 5.04 14.61 -4.45
N PRO A 45 4.41 13.78 -3.59
CA PRO A 45 3.39 14.25 -2.66
C PRO A 45 3.94 15.14 -1.55
N ASP A 46 5.25 15.11 -1.26
CA ASP A 46 5.87 15.96 -0.25
C ASP A 46 5.95 17.44 -0.69
N LYS A 47 5.78 17.70 -1.98
CA LYS A 47 5.66 19.07 -2.53
C LYS A 47 4.26 19.67 -2.40
N ILE A 48 3.29 18.88 -1.91
CA ILE A 48 1.89 19.29 -1.78
C ILE A 48 1.57 19.47 -0.28
N ASN A 49 0.93 20.58 0.07
CA ASN A 49 0.57 20.87 1.46
C ASN A 49 -0.42 19.81 2.00
N ASP A 50 -0.25 19.39 3.25
CA ASP A 50 -1.20 18.48 3.92
C ASP A 50 -2.53 19.18 4.22
N GLU A 51 -2.49 20.47 4.54
CA GLU A 51 -3.69 21.27 4.78
C GLU A 51 -3.93 22.24 3.60
N MET A 52 -5.00 21.97 2.86
CA MET A 52 -5.40 22.90 1.81
C MET A 52 -6.31 24.00 2.38
N THR A 53 -6.02 25.23 1.99
CA THR A 53 -6.88 26.39 2.26
C THR A 53 -7.92 26.50 1.14
N SER A 54 -9.20 26.56 1.51
CA SER A 54 -10.31 26.81 0.60
C SER A 54 -10.84 28.24 0.80
N GLU A 55 -11.16 28.93 -0.30
CA GLU A 55 -11.69 30.30 -0.26
C GLU A 55 -13.11 30.37 0.31
N ASP A 56 -13.93 29.35 0.07
CA ASP A 56 -15.31 29.26 0.52
C ASP A 56 -15.50 28.33 1.74
N GLY A 57 -14.42 27.77 2.26
CA GLY A 57 -14.42 26.82 3.39
C GLY A 57 -14.92 25.43 3.03
N LYS A 58 -15.11 25.14 1.72
CA LYS A 58 -15.56 23.82 1.25
C LYS A 58 -14.41 23.03 0.66
N TYR A 59 -14.47 21.71 0.82
CA TYR A 59 -13.45 20.77 0.37
C TYR A 59 -14.11 19.62 -0.35
N GLU A 60 -13.86 19.49 -1.65
CA GLU A 60 -14.55 18.51 -2.50
C GLU A 60 -14.13 17.08 -2.22
N ILE A 61 -12.87 16.87 -1.84
CA ILE A 61 -12.32 15.56 -1.48
C ILE A 61 -11.98 15.56 0.00
N ALA A 62 -12.52 14.60 0.73
CA ALA A 62 -12.13 14.38 2.12
C ALA A 62 -11.33 13.09 2.27
N PHE A 63 -10.43 13.09 3.24
CA PHE A 63 -9.71 11.90 3.71
C PHE A 63 -9.99 11.70 5.19
N ILE A 64 -10.38 10.50 5.59
CA ILE A 64 -10.56 10.13 7.00
C ILE A 64 -9.43 9.19 7.39
N THR A 65 -8.61 9.59 8.38
CA THR A 65 -7.53 8.75 8.88
C THR A 65 -8.07 7.52 9.60
N ASP A 66 -7.29 6.44 9.57
CA ASP A 66 -7.51 5.27 10.43
C ASP A 66 -6.98 5.54 11.85
N VAL A 67 -6.60 4.51 12.56
CA VAL A 67 -5.90 4.60 13.84
C VAL A 67 -4.52 5.27 13.69
N GLY A 68 -4.07 6.00 14.69
CA GLY A 68 -2.76 6.61 14.71
C GLY A 68 -2.71 7.99 14.06
N GLN A 69 -1.63 8.26 13.37
CA GLN A 69 -1.28 9.58 12.84
C GLN A 69 -1.41 9.63 11.32
N LEU A 70 -1.75 10.80 10.79
CA LEU A 70 -1.75 11.05 9.34
C LEU A 70 -0.39 10.74 8.72
N LYS A 71 0.70 11.17 9.36
CA LYS A 71 2.09 10.93 8.91
C LYS A 71 2.70 9.73 9.64
N ASP A 72 2.12 8.57 9.39
CA ASP A 72 2.58 7.30 9.96
C ASP A 72 3.75 6.66 9.16
N LYS A 73 4.16 7.29 8.08
CA LYS A 73 5.19 6.78 7.14
C LYS A 73 4.82 5.43 6.52
N SER A 74 3.53 5.14 6.44
CA SER A 74 2.98 3.87 6.00
C SER A 74 1.58 4.07 5.40
N PHE A 75 0.55 3.45 5.99
CA PHE A 75 -0.80 3.29 5.46
C PHE A 75 -1.59 4.60 5.32
N ASN A 76 -1.71 5.39 6.41
CA ASN A 76 -2.47 6.64 6.36
C ASN A 76 -1.79 7.65 5.42
N GLN A 77 -0.47 7.80 5.55
CA GLN A 77 0.28 8.73 4.70
C GLN A 77 0.19 8.33 3.23
N GLY A 78 0.47 7.07 2.89
CA GLY A 78 0.42 6.60 1.51
C GLY A 78 -0.97 6.73 0.87
N THR A 79 -2.03 6.50 1.64
CA THR A 79 -3.41 6.68 1.17
C THR A 79 -3.73 8.17 0.95
N PHE A 80 -3.33 9.05 1.88
CA PHE A 80 -3.54 10.48 1.78
C PHE A 80 -2.70 11.10 0.65
N ASP A 81 -1.52 10.58 0.38
CA ASP A 81 -0.68 11.02 -0.73
C ASP A 81 -1.39 10.83 -2.08
N GLY A 82 -2.17 9.75 -2.23
CA GLY A 82 -3.05 9.56 -3.39
C GLY A 82 -4.11 10.65 -3.52
N VAL A 83 -4.71 11.08 -2.42
CA VAL A 83 -5.66 12.21 -2.39
C VAL A 83 -4.98 13.51 -2.81
N LYS A 84 -3.83 13.84 -2.21
CA LYS A 84 -3.06 15.04 -2.51
C LYS A 84 -2.65 15.11 -3.99
N LEU A 85 -2.08 14.02 -4.50
CA LEU A 85 -1.62 13.93 -5.89
C LEU A 85 -2.78 14.13 -6.86
N TYR A 86 -3.89 13.42 -6.64
CA TYR A 86 -5.06 13.56 -7.50
C TYR A 86 -5.62 14.99 -7.46
N ALA A 87 -5.82 15.53 -6.26
CA ALA A 87 -6.40 16.87 -6.07
C ALA A 87 -5.52 17.97 -6.69
N ALA A 88 -4.21 17.96 -6.44
CA ALA A 88 -3.28 18.95 -6.98
C ALA A 88 -3.23 18.93 -8.50
N ASN A 89 -3.13 17.73 -9.12
CA ASN A 89 -3.07 17.58 -10.56
C ASN A 89 -4.40 17.95 -11.27
N ASN A 90 -5.53 17.90 -10.54
CA ASN A 90 -6.85 18.24 -11.06
C ASN A 90 -7.40 19.58 -10.53
N LYS A 91 -6.61 20.33 -9.74
CA LYS A 91 -6.99 21.63 -9.15
C LYS A 91 -8.26 21.55 -8.30
N LEU A 92 -8.38 20.48 -7.52
CA LEU A 92 -9.51 20.23 -6.61
C LEU A 92 -9.10 20.55 -5.18
N SER A 93 -10.07 20.96 -4.37
CA SER A 93 -9.88 21.17 -2.95
C SER A 93 -9.96 19.84 -2.17
N TYR A 94 -9.14 19.70 -1.13
CA TYR A 94 -9.11 18.51 -0.28
C TYR A 94 -8.85 18.87 1.17
N LYS A 95 -9.26 18.00 2.08
CA LYS A 95 -8.96 18.12 3.51
C LYS A 95 -8.93 16.74 4.16
N TYR A 96 -8.02 16.54 5.14
CA TYR A 96 -8.08 15.37 6.00
C TYR A 96 -8.86 15.64 7.29
N TYR A 97 -9.44 14.60 7.85
CA TYR A 97 -10.14 14.59 9.11
C TYR A 97 -9.62 13.42 9.95
N GLN A 98 -9.31 13.68 11.19
CA GLN A 98 -8.91 12.65 12.14
C GLN A 98 -10.06 12.43 13.11
N PRO A 99 -10.56 11.19 13.31
CA PRO A 99 -11.56 10.88 14.30
C PRO A 99 -11.14 11.31 15.71
N ALA A 100 -12.09 11.73 16.52
CA ALA A 100 -11.84 11.95 17.94
C ALA A 100 -11.32 10.66 18.58
N ASN A 101 -10.60 10.78 19.68
CA ASN A 101 -9.99 9.66 20.40
C ASN A 101 -8.96 8.81 19.62
N LYS A 102 -8.63 9.18 18.37
CA LYS A 102 -7.55 8.61 17.54
C LYS A 102 -7.58 7.08 17.51
N ASP A 103 -6.55 6.41 18.07
CA ASP A 103 -6.42 4.95 18.17
C ASP A 103 -7.47 4.29 19.08
N GLN A 104 -8.18 5.06 19.90
CA GLN A 104 -9.33 4.64 20.70
C GLN A 104 -10.67 5.06 20.10
N ALA A 105 -10.69 5.54 18.85
CA ALA A 105 -11.90 5.99 18.18
C ALA A 105 -12.94 4.86 18.09
N THR A 106 -14.18 5.22 18.36
CA THR A 106 -15.36 4.37 18.16
C THR A 106 -15.90 4.55 16.72
N ASP A 107 -16.87 3.73 16.33
CA ASP A 107 -17.60 3.93 15.07
C ASP A 107 -18.29 5.30 15.04
N ASP A 108 -18.83 5.77 16.17
CA ASP A 108 -19.44 7.09 16.29
C ASP A 108 -18.41 8.21 16.07
N ASP A 109 -17.20 8.11 16.64
CA ASP A 109 -16.14 9.10 16.43
C ASP A 109 -15.73 9.18 14.94
N ARG A 110 -15.63 8.04 14.27
CA ARG A 110 -15.32 7.96 12.83
C ARG A 110 -16.45 8.50 11.98
N TYR A 111 -17.71 8.16 12.35
CA TYR A 111 -18.90 8.67 11.67
C TYR A 111 -18.99 10.20 11.79
N GLU A 112 -18.76 10.79 12.96
CA GLU A 112 -18.77 12.24 13.14
C GLU A 112 -17.69 12.95 12.30
N ALA A 113 -16.51 12.31 12.12
CA ALA A 113 -15.49 12.83 11.22
C ALA A 113 -15.94 12.80 9.74
N MET A 114 -16.62 11.73 9.31
CA MET A 114 -17.20 11.62 7.96
C MET A 114 -18.30 12.66 7.74
N LYS A 115 -19.19 12.84 8.73
CA LYS A 115 -20.26 13.82 8.72
C LYS A 115 -19.73 15.24 8.62
N ALA A 116 -18.72 15.60 9.42
CA ALA A 116 -18.05 16.90 9.34
C ALA A 116 -17.43 17.13 7.95
N ALA A 117 -16.87 16.10 7.33
CA ALA A 117 -16.36 16.19 5.98
C ALA A 117 -17.47 16.52 4.96
N VAL A 118 -18.61 15.84 5.05
CA VAL A 118 -19.77 16.08 4.16
C VAL A 118 -20.34 17.47 4.39
N GLU A 119 -20.51 17.91 5.63
CA GLU A 119 -20.99 19.26 5.98
C GLU A 119 -20.03 20.35 5.45
N ASN A 120 -18.72 20.07 5.38
CA ASN A 120 -17.72 20.94 4.77
C ASN A 120 -17.63 20.81 3.24
N GLY A 121 -18.56 20.11 2.60
CA GLY A 121 -18.74 20.10 1.15
C GLY A 121 -18.13 18.91 0.42
N ALA A 122 -17.70 17.85 1.12
CA ALA A 122 -17.15 16.67 0.47
C ALA A 122 -18.17 16.00 -0.44
N LYS A 123 -17.76 15.73 -1.67
CA LYS A 123 -18.51 14.98 -2.68
C LYS A 123 -18.05 13.51 -2.71
N VAL A 124 -16.78 13.30 -2.39
CA VAL A 124 -16.16 11.99 -2.24
C VAL A 124 -15.29 11.97 -0.99
N VAL A 125 -15.42 10.89 -0.20
CA VAL A 125 -14.70 10.69 1.05
C VAL A 125 -13.86 9.43 0.93
N VAL A 126 -12.54 9.56 1.07
CA VAL A 126 -11.60 8.44 1.12
C VAL A 126 -11.39 8.05 2.57
N CYS A 127 -11.71 6.81 2.90
CA CYS A 127 -11.65 6.26 4.25
C CYS A 127 -10.57 5.17 4.31
N ALA A 128 -9.56 5.38 5.14
CA ALA A 128 -8.46 4.46 5.30
C ALA A 128 -8.77 3.42 6.39
N GLY A 129 -8.57 2.14 6.07
CA GLY A 129 -8.53 1.07 7.04
C GLY A 129 -9.87 0.39 7.36
N PHE A 130 -9.79 -0.91 7.59
CA PHE A 130 -10.93 -1.78 7.80
C PHE A 130 -11.82 -1.39 8.99
N MET A 131 -11.25 -0.70 9.98
CA MET A 131 -12.01 -0.23 11.16
C MET A 131 -13.02 0.88 10.84
N GLN A 132 -13.00 1.42 9.63
CA GLN A 132 -13.99 2.42 9.17
C GLN A 132 -15.35 1.79 8.83
N GLU A 133 -15.46 0.45 8.71
CA GLU A 133 -16.65 -0.22 8.16
C GLU A 133 -17.95 0.16 8.86
N GLY A 134 -17.98 0.16 10.20
CA GLY A 134 -19.18 0.50 10.97
C GLY A 134 -19.63 1.93 10.71
N ALA A 135 -18.71 2.88 10.78
CA ALA A 135 -18.95 4.29 10.51
C ALA A 135 -19.36 4.55 9.05
N LEU A 136 -18.71 3.88 8.09
CA LEU A 136 -19.07 3.96 6.67
C LEU A 136 -20.49 3.48 6.40
N ARG A 137 -20.92 2.40 7.07
CA ARG A 137 -22.31 1.91 6.98
C ARG A 137 -23.31 2.96 7.42
N MET A 138 -23.01 3.71 8.48
CA MET A 138 -23.84 4.80 8.97
C MET A 138 -23.83 5.98 7.99
N ALA A 139 -22.64 6.47 7.62
CA ALA A 139 -22.48 7.63 6.76
C ALA A 139 -23.04 7.40 5.34
N ALA A 140 -22.79 6.25 4.74
CA ALA A 140 -23.27 5.94 3.39
C ALA A 140 -24.80 5.84 3.29
N LYS A 141 -25.47 5.42 4.36
CA LYS A 141 -26.96 5.42 4.45
C LYS A 141 -27.51 6.82 4.62
N GLU A 142 -26.87 7.66 5.44
CA GLU A 142 -27.34 9.02 5.70
C GLU A 142 -27.04 9.97 4.53
N PHE A 143 -25.92 9.77 3.84
CA PHE A 143 -25.47 10.61 2.73
C PHE A 143 -25.43 9.86 1.39
N PRO A 144 -26.61 9.44 0.84
CA PRO A 144 -26.65 8.57 -0.36
C PRO A 144 -26.10 9.24 -1.63
N ASN A 145 -25.93 10.56 -1.64
CA ASN A 145 -25.38 11.33 -2.76
C ASN A 145 -23.86 11.58 -2.63
N VAL A 146 -23.23 11.15 -1.54
CA VAL A 146 -21.79 11.20 -1.34
C VAL A 146 -21.21 9.83 -1.66
N SER A 147 -20.08 9.82 -2.37
CA SER A 147 -19.36 8.60 -2.67
C SER A 147 -18.25 8.36 -1.63
N PHE A 148 -18.07 7.12 -1.25
CA PHE A 148 -17.05 6.71 -0.28
C PHE A 148 -16.09 5.71 -0.92
N VAL A 149 -14.80 5.93 -0.75
CA VAL A 149 -13.72 5.01 -1.16
C VAL A 149 -13.16 4.36 0.10
N PHE A 150 -13.35 3.07 0.24
CA PHE A 150 -12.98 2.30 1.42
C PHE A 150 -11.71 1.50 1.14
N VAL A 151 -10.55 2.03 1.56
CA VAL A 151 -9.23 1.41 1.37
C VAL A 151 -8.97 0.39 2.48
N ASP A 152 -8.46 -0.78 2.14
CA ASP A 152 -8.43 -2.00 2.95
C ASP A 152 -9.84 -2.46 3.36
N GLY A 153 -10.79 -2.32 2.45
CA GLY A 153 -12.18 -2.61 2.68
C GLY A 153 -12.85 -3.42 1.58
N TYR A 154 -14.02 -3.92 1.94
CA TYR A 154 -14.87 -4.75 1.09
C TYR A 154 -16.24 -4.06 0.87
N PRO A 155 -17.09 -4.57 -0.04
CA PRO A 155 -18.44 -4.06 -0.18
C PRO A 155 -19.21 -4.10 1.14
N ILE A 156 -19.88 -3.00 1.47
CA ILE A 156 -20.66 -2.86 2.71
C ILE A 156 -22.14 -3.04 2.39
N THR A 157 -22.83 -3.83 3.21
CA THR A 157 -24.29 -3.99 3.15
C THR A 157 -24.98 -3.02 4.12
N GLU A 158 -26.27 -2.74 3.90
CA GLU A 158 -27.09 -1.88 4.79
C GLU A 158 -27.13 -2.41 6.22
N GLU A 159 -27.17 -3.74 6.39
CA GLU A 159 -27.18 -4.41 7.69
C GLU A 159 -26.03 -5.41 7.77
N ALA A 160 -25.19 -5.27 8.81
CA ALA A 160 -24.03 -6.13 9.02
C ALA A 160 -24.45 -7.56 9.35
N GLY A 161 -23.83 -8.54 8.66
CA GLY A 161 -24.05 -9.96 8.97
C GLY A 161 -25.46 -10.49 8.61
N VAL A 162 -26.25 -9.74 7.87
CA VAL A 162 -27.58 -10.14 7.44
C VAL A 162 -27.54 -10.62 5.98
N ASP A 163 -27.86 -11.90 5.77
CA ASP A 163 -27.91 -12.50 4.45
C ASP A 163 -28.97 -11.81 3.57
N GLY A 164 -28.58 -11.42 2.36
CA GLY A 164 -29.46 -10.74 1.40
C GLY A 164 -29.68 -9.26 1.68
N SER A 165 -29.00 -8.67 2.66
CA SER A 165 -29.00 -7.21 2.88
C SER A 165 -28.46 -6.48 1.65
N PRO A 166 -29.13 -5.40 1.18
CA PRO A 166 -28.66 -4.66 0.00
C PRO A 166 -27.26 -4.09 0.18
N VAL A 167 -26.46 -4.13 -0.89
CA VAL A 167 -25.13 -3.52 -0.91
C VAL A 167 -25.25 -2.02 -1.15
N LEU A 168 -24.53 -1.23 -0.34
CA LEU A 168 -24.43 0.22 -0.46
C LEU A 168 -23.66 0.61 -1.72
N LYS A 169 -24.36 1.16 -2.71
CA LYS A 169 -23.80 1.46 -4.04
C LYS A 169 -22.93 2.71 -4.09
N ASN A 170 -22.95 3.51 -3.06
CA ASN A 170 -22.08 4.67 -2.90
C ASN A 170 -20.78 4.38 -2.12
N VAL A 171 -20.49 3.11 -1.84
CA VAL A 171 -19.21 2.68 -1.22
C VAL A 171 -18.46 1.78 -2.19
N ALA A 172 -17.22 2.16 -2.53
CA ALA A 172 -16.29 1.34 -3.31
C ALA A 172 -15.24 0.73 -2.37
N GLY A 173 -15.22 -0.60 -2.23
CA GLY A 173 -14.24 -1.33 -1.44
C GLY A 173 -12.98 -1.64 -2.25
N ILE A 174 -11.81 -1.31 -1.72
CA ILE A 174 -10.50 -1.63 -2.31
C ILE A 174 -9.69 -2.44 -1.30
N ALA A 175 -9.41 -3.68 -1.63
CA ALA A 175 -8.51 -4.56 -0.88
C ALA A 175 -7.29 -4.90 -1.72
N PHE A 176 -6.23 -5.37 -1.07
CA PHE A 176 -5.01 -5.78 -1.75
C PHE A 176 -4.72 -7.26 -1.51
N LYS A 177 -3.86 -7.84 -2.35
CA LYS A 177 -3.34 -9.20 -2.19
C LYS A 177 -2.01 -9.14 -1.44
N GLU A 178 -2.08 -8.79 -0.16
CA GLU A 178 -0.92 -8.57 0.68
C GLU A 178 -0.09 -9.84 0.87
N GLU A 179 -0.69 -11.02 0.71
CA GLU A 179 0.03 -12.29 0.70
C GLU A 179 1.09 -12.34 -0.40
N GLN A 180 0.88 -11.63 -1.52
CA GLN A 180 1.84 -11.62 -2.63
C GLN A 180 3.09 -10.80 -2.30
N CYS A 181 2.94 -9.57 -1.79
CA CYS A 181 4.12 -8.78 -1.40
C CYS A 181 4.76 -9.30 -0.10
N GLY A 182 3.99 -9.87 0.81
CA GLY A 182 4.52 -10.62 1.94
C GLY A 182 5.40 -11.78 1.48
N TYR A 183 4.93 -12.58 0.51
CA TYR A 183 5.70 -13.68 -0.08
C TYR A 183 7.01 -13.19 -0.71
N LEU A 184 6.94 -12.14 -1.53
CA LEU A 184 8.11 -11.57 -2.18
C LEU A 184 9.15 -11.09 -1.15
N ALA A 185 8.72 -10.45 -0.07
CA ALA A 185 9.60 -10.00 1.01
C ALA A 185 10.21 -11.18 1.81
N GLY A 186 9.42 -12.19 2.13
CA GLY A 186 9.91 -13.39 2.82
C GLY A 186 10.92 -14.17 1.99
N TYR A 187 10.65 -14.31 0.69
CA TYR A 187 11.60 -14.93 -0.24
C TYR A 187 12.90 -14.11 -0.33
N ALA A 188 12.77 -12.78 -0.46
CA ALA A 188 13.91 -11.87 -0.59
C ALA A 188 14.90 -11.96 0.57
N VAL A 189 14.42 -11.94 1.81
CA VAL A 189 15.31 -11.95 3.00
C VAL A 189 16.02 -13.30 3.15
N VAL A 190 15.37 -14.42 2.85
CA VAL A 190 16.01 -15.73 2.91
C VAL A 190 16.98 -15.91 1.74
N LYS A 191 16.65 -15.40 0.56
CA LYS A 191 17.54 -15.41 -0.61
C LYS A 191 18.80 -14.57 -0.34
N GLU A 192 18.67 -13.47 0.42
CA GLU A 192 19.83 -12.67 0.88
C GLU A 192 20.70 -13.40 1.91
N GLY A 193 20.21 -14.49 2.49
CA GLY A 193 20.95 -15.40 3.36
C GLY A 193 20.55 -15.34 4.83
N PHE A 194 19.50 -14.59 5.17
CA PHE A 194 18.98 -14.53 6.53
C PHE A 194 18.13 -15.77 6.83
N THR A 195 18.33 -16.35 8.00
CA THR A 195 17.65 -17.58 8.44
C THR A 195 16.98 -17.48 9.80
N LYS A 196 17.23 -16.38 10.53
CA LYS A 196 16.58 -16.05 11.80
C LYS A 196 15.75 -14.80 11.65
N LEU A 197 14.44 -14.99 11.46
CA LEU A 197 13.52 -13.95 11.08
C LEU A 197 12.59 -13.58 12.24
N GLY A 198 11.93 -12.44 12.10
CA GLY A 198 10.85 -12.01 12.97
C GLY A 198 9.72 -11.38 12.14
N PHE A 199 8.51 -11.49 12.65
CA PHE A 199 7.33 -10.77 12.18
C PHE A 199 6.59 -10.16 13.36
N THR A 200 6.27 -8.89 13.28
CA THR A 200 5.37 -8.22 14.22
C THR A 200 4.26 -7.52 13.44
N GLY A 201 3.01 -7.77 13.81
CA GLY A 201 1.84 -7.32 13.04
C GLY A 201 0.88 -6.45 13.83
N GLY A 202 0.31 -5.48 13.12
CA GLY A 202 -0.73 -4.59 13.63
C GLY A 202 -2.10 -5.26 13.76
N GLY A 203 -3.03 -4.60 14.49
CA GLY A 203 -4.41 -5.06 14.67
C GLY A 203 -4.58 -6.29 15.55
N GLY A 204 -3.55 -6.70 16.31
CA GLY A 204 -3.65 -7.78 17.29
C GLY A 204 -4.03 -9.15 16.69
N GLY A 205 -3.71 -9.40 15.43
CA GLY A 205 -4.05 -10.64 14.73
C GLY A 205 -5.47 -10.69 14.15
N THR A 206 -6.21 -9.59 14.19
CA THR A 206 -7.58 -9.49 13.64
C THR A 206 -7.67 -8.69 12.36
N ASN A 207 -6.61 -7.95 11.98
CA ASN A 207 -6.56 -7.22 10.73
C ASN A 207 -6.25 -8.17 9.55
N PRO A 208 -7.19 -8.35 8.59
CA PRO A 208 -6.99 -9.31 7.50
C PRO A 208 -5.79 -8.98 6.60
N ALA A 209 -5.47 -7.68 6.39
CA ALA A 209 -4.33 -7.25 5.58
C ALA A 209 -3.00 -7.66 6.24
N CYS A 210 -2.81 -7.32 7.54
CA CYS A 210 -1.63 -7.73 8.28
C CYS A 210 -1.47 -9.25 8.38
N CYS A 211 -2.60 -9.99 8.54
CA CYS A 211 -2.60 -11.45 8.54
C CYS A 211 -2.13 -12.02 7.20
N ARG A 212 -2.59 -11.47 6.05
CA ARG A 212 -2.14 -11.88 4.72
C ARG A 212 -0.66 -11.55 4.49
N TYR A 213 -0.20 -10.37 4.87
CA TYR A 213 1.23 -10.01 4.83
C TYR A 213 2.09 -11.03 5.56
N GLY A 214 1.75 -11.29 6.82
CA GLY A 214 2.52 -12.22 7.66
C GLY A 214 2.51 -13.65 7.13
N TYR A 215 1.34 -14.14 6.69
CA TYR A 215 1.24 -15.48 6.11
C TYR A 215 1.98 -15.58 4.78
N GLY A 216 1.91 -14.59 3.92
CA GLY A 216 2.72 -14.48 2.71
C GLY A 216 4.21 -14.54 3.01
N PHE A 217 4.66 -13.77 4.02
CA PHE A 217 6.05 -13.74 4.45
C PHE A 217 6.59 -15.12 4.85
N VAL A 218 5.79 -15.89 5.58
CA VAL A 218 6.13 -17.28 5.94
C VAL A 218 6.24 -18.17 4.69
N GLN A 219 5.29 -18.08 3.75
CA GLN A 219 5.30 -18.88 2.54
C GLN A 219 6.49 -18.55 1.63
N GLY A 220 6.84 -17.27 1.50
CA GLY A 220 8.01 -16.82 0.74
C GLY A 220 9.31 -17.29 1.35
N ALA A 221 9.43 -17.19 2.68
CA ALA A 221 10.59 -17.70 3.42
C ALA A 221 10.75 -19.22 3.25
N ASP A 222 9.63 -19.98 3.30
CA ASP A 222 9.66 -21.45 3.07
C ASP A 222 10.11 -21.79 1.66
N ALA A 223 9.60 -21.07 0.65
CA ALA A 223 9.97 -21.31 -0.75
C ALA A 223 11.48 -21.10 -0.99
N ALA A 224 12.04 -20.00 -0.49
CA ALA A 224 13.47 -19.72 -0.60
C ALA A 224 14.32 -20.69 0.23
N ALA A 225 13.88 -21.01 1.45
CA ALA A 225 14.57 -21.99 2.30
C ALA A 225 14.64 -23.36 1.65
N LYS A 226 13.55 -23.81 1.02
CA LYS A 226 13.51 -25.06 0.25
C LYS A 226 14.48 -25.04 -0.93
N GLU A 227 14.50 -23.95 -1.69
CA GLU A 227 15.41 -23.78 -2.84
C GLU A 227 16.87 -23.82 -2.41
N LEU A 228 17.22 -23.13 -1.31
CA LEU A 228 18.58 -23.03 -0.81
C LEU A 228 19.01 -24.24 0.06
N GLY A 229 18.09 -25.13 0.43
CA GLY A 229 18.36 -26.27 1.31
C GLY A 229 18.68 -25.85 2.76
N VAL A 230 18.13 -24.75 3.24
CA VAL A 230 18.33 -24.22 4.60
C VAL A 230 17.08 -24.35 5.46
N LYS A 231 17.21 -24.12 6.77
CA LYS A 231 16.09 -24.01 7.71
C LYS A 231 16.02 -22.60 8.25
N VAL A 232 14.80 -22.12 8.47
CA VAL A 232 14.50 -20.78 8.98
C VAL A 232 13.77 -20.90 10.31
N ASP A 233 14.22 -20.14 11.29
CA ASP A 233 13.51 -19.92 12.55
C ASP A 233 12.87 -18.53 12.53
N MET A 234 11.58 -18.42 12.84
CA MET A 234 10.86 -17.16 12.79
C MET A 234 10.07 -16.92 14.07
N ASN A 235 10.39 -15.83 14.77
CA ASN A 235 9.54 -15.28 15.81
C ASN A 235 8.34 -14.60 15.16
N TYR A 236 7.13 -14.88 15.64
CA TYR A 236 5.90 -14.36 15.04
C TYR A 236 4.97 -13.86 16.13
N SER A 237 4.66 -12.56 16.14
CA SER A 237 3.91 -11.96 17.24
C SER A 237 2.93 -10.89 16.79
N TRP A 238 1.79 -10.86 17.48
CA TRP A 238 0.79 -9.80 17.42
C TRP A 238 0.83 -8.91 18.68
N GLN A 239 1.71 -9.22 19.62
CA GLN A 239 1.79 -8.45 20.87
C GLN A 239 2.23 -7.02 20.60
N TYR A 240 1.65 -6.09 21.34
CA TYR A 240 1.92 -4.66 21.28
C TYR A 240 1.60 -3.99 19.92
N GLY A 241 0.93 -4.71 19.00
CA GLY A 241 0.57 -4.22 17.68
C GLY A 241 -0.88 -3.74 17.53
N ALA A 242 -1.74 -3.92 18.56
CA ALA A 242 -3.18 -3.70 18.43
C ALA A 242 -3.56 -2.29 17.93
N SER A 243 -2.82 -1.26 18.35
CA SER A 243 -3.05 0.16 18.00
C SER A 243 -2.26 0.65 16.77
N PHE A 244 -1.48 -0.21 16.11
CA PHE A 244 -0.59 0.18 14.99
C PHE A 244 0.43 1.28 15.35
N SER A 245 0.67 1.50 16.63
CA SER A 245 1.50 2.59 17.16
C SER A 245 2.84 2.08 17.67
N ALA A 246 3.85 2.94 17.60
CA ALA A 246 5.12 2.68 18.25
C ALA A 246 4.94 2.63 19.76
N SER A 247 5.64 1.71 20.43
CA SER A 247 5.63 1.61 21.89
C SER A 247 6.98 1.11 22.44
N PRO A 248 7.33 1.48 23.69
CA PRO A 248 8.50 0.94 24.37
C PRO A 248 8.44 -0.58 24.55
N GLU A 249 7.25 -1.12 24.75
CA GLU A 249 7.02 -2.56 24.94
C GLU A 249 7.34 -3.34 23.66
N LEU A 250 6.87 -2.84 22.50
CA LEU A 250 7.19 -3.42 21.20
C LEU A 250 8.69 -3.34 20.93
N GLN A 251 9.31 -2.17 21.17
CA GLN A 251 10.75 -2.00 21.00
C GLN A 251 11.54 -2.97 21.89
N THR A 252 11.15 -3.14 23.16
CA THR A 252 11.80 -4.05 24.10
C THR A 252 11.69 -5.51 23.64
N MET A 253 10.51 -5.93 23.20
CA MET A 253 10.31 -7.29 22.67
C MET A 253 11.22 -7.55 21.47
N VAL A 254 11.24 -6.64 20.50
CA VAL A 254 12.05 -6.79 19.28
C VAL A 254 13.55 -6.69 19.59
N SER A 255 13.96 -5.84 20.51
CA SER A 255 15.37 -5.80 20.99
C SER A 255 15.80 -7.15 21.55
N GLY A 256 14.96 -7.79 22.37
CA GLY A 256 15.23 -9.14 22.88
C GLY A 256 15.33 -10.21 21.77
N TRP A 257 14.59 -10.05 20.68
CA TRP A 257 14.73 -10.95 19.53
C TRP A 257 16.08 -10.78 18.83
N TYR A 258 16.51 -9.53 18.57
CA TYR A 258 17.83 -9.28 17.98
C TYR A 258 18.96 -9.76 18.89
N GLU A 259 18.89 -9.53 20.20
CA GLU A 259 19.86 -10.05 21.18
C GLU A 259 19.90 -11.59 21.18
N ALA A 260 18.77 -12.27 20.95
CA ALA A 260 18.70 -13.71 20.79
C ALA A 260 19.15 -14.22 19.40
N GLY A 261 19.53 -13.30 18.50
CA GLY A 261 20.12 -13.58 17.20
C GLY A 261 19.14 -13.54 16.03
N THR A 262 17.93 -12.99 16.18
CA THR A 262 17.09 -12.61 15.02
C THR A 262 17.86 -11.61 14.17
N GLU A 263 17.81 -11.79 12.85
CA GLU A 263 18.61 -11.01 11.90
C GLU A 263 17.77 -9.94 11.20
N VAL A 264 16.52 -10.28 10.85
CA VAL A 264 15.58 -9.41 10.13
C VAL A 264 14.20 -9.51 10.76
N VAL A 265 13.54 -8.36 10.99
CA VAL A 265 12.15 -8.31 11.48
C VAL A 265 11.28 -7.58 10.48
N PHE A 266 10.16 -8.18 10.09
CA PHE A 266 9.12 -7.53 9.31
C PHE A 266 8.22 -6.71 10.25
N ALA A 267 8.25 -5.39 10.09
CA ALA A 267 7.46 -4.44 10.85
C ALA A 267 6.13 -4.16 10.11
N CYS A 268 5.12 -4.99 10.32
CA CYS A 268 3.87 -4.95 9.56
C CYS A 268 2.78 -4.15 10.31
N GLY A 269 2.84 -2.82 10.26
CA GLY A 269 1.75 -2.00 10.80
C GLY A 269 2.09 -0.56 11.16
N GLY A 270 1.86 0.38 10.26
CA GLY A 270 1.87 1.82 10.52
C GLY A 270 3.09 2.30 11.31
N SER A 271 2.85 3.10 12.34
CA SER A 271 3.91 3.67 13.19
C SER A 271 4.67 2.67 14.05
N MET A 272 4.26 1.40 14.12
CA MET A 272 5.02 0.30 14.76
C MET A 272 6.44 0.20 14.20
N PHE A 273 6.61 0.55 12.93
CA PHE A 273 7.91 0.61 12.26
C PHE A 273 8.98 1.32 13.09
N ALA A 274 8.65 2.45 13.73
CA ALA A 274 9.63 3.23 14.49
C ALA A 274 10.21 2.44 15.67
N SER A 275 9.42 1.62 16.36
CA SER A 275 9.89 0.76 17.46
C SER A 275 10.83 -0.34 16.95
N VAL A 276 10.47 -0.97 15.81
CA VAL A 276 11.27 -2.05 15.21
C VAL A 276 12.58 -1.49 14.64
N ALA A 277 12.53 -0.36 13.93
CA ALA A 277 13.72 0.30 13.37
C ALA A 277 14.68 0.76 14.46
N ALA A 278 14.16 1.30 15.59
CA ALA A 278 15.00 1.69 16.73
C ALA A 278 15.69 0.47 17.37
N ALA A 279 14.99 -0.66 17.53
CA ALA A 279 15.57 -1.89 18.05
C ALA A 279 16.64 -2.46 17.08
N ALA A 280 16.35 -2.46 15.77
CA ALA A 280 17.28 -2.92 14.74
C ALA A 280 18.56 -2.07 14.71
N GLY A 281 18.42 -0.74 14.75
CA GLY A 281 19.58 0.18 14.74
C GLY A 281 20.50 0.01 15.96
N ALA A 282 19.96 -0.38 17.10
CA ALA A 282 20.75 -0.64 18.31
C ALA A 282 21.51 -1.99 18.25
N ALA A 283 21.05 -2.94 17.46
CA ALA A 283 21.55 -4.31 17.39
C ALA A 283 22.22 -4.67 16.05
N ASP A 284 22.41 -3.70 15.14
CA ASP A 284 22.85 -3.91 13.76
C ASP A 284 21.96 -4.90 12.98
N GLY A 285 20.68 -4.96 13.37
CA GLY A 285 19.66 -5.79 12.74
C GLY A 285 19.07 -5.15 11.48
N LYS A 286 18.25 -5.91 10.75
CA LYS A 286 17.58 -5.45 9.54
C LYS A 286 16.06 -5.43 9.70
N VAL A 287 15.40 -4.61 8.88
CA VAL A 287 13.95 -4.44 8.89
C VAL A 287 13.39 -4.64 7.49
N VAL A 288 12.26 -5.32 7.40
CA VAL A 288 11.36 -5.24 6.26
C VAL A 288 10.27 -4.23 6.60
N GLY A 289 10.13 -3.21 5.76
CA GLY A 289 9.07 -2.20 5.86
C GLY A 289 7.74 -2.67 5.26
N VAL A 290 6.70 -1.84 5.39
CA VAL A 290 5.34 -2.16 4.94
C VAL A 290 4.66 -0.99 4.23
N ASP A 291 3.71 -1.28 3.36
CA ASP A 291 2.81 -0.37 2.64
C ASP A 291 3.49 0.51 1.60
N VAL A 292 4.51 1.25 2.00
CA VAL A 292 5.32 2.16 1.16
C VAL A 292 6.80 1.81 1.25
N ASP A 293 7.62 2.39 0.40
CA ASP A 293 9.07 2.27 0.54
C ASP A 293 9.56 3.04 1.77
N GLN A 294 9.95 2.32 2.82
CA GLN A 294 10.44 2.88 4.07
C GLN A 294 11.98 2.95 4.14
N SER A 295 12.68 2.73 3.04
CA SER A 295 14.15 2.77 3.00
C SER A 295 14.75 4.14 3.36
N THR A 296 13.98 5.21 3.17
CA THR A 296 14.39 6.58 3.56
C THR A 296 14.19 6.89 5.03
N GLU A 297 13.44 6.06 5.75
CA GLU A 297 13.13 6.27 7.17
C GLU A 297 14.21 5.70 8.10
N SER A 298 14.94 4.67 7.65
CA SER A 298 16.03 4.06 8.42
C SER A 298 16.97 3.25 7.54
N ASP A 299 18.27 3.37 7.76
CA ASP A 299 19.32 2.57 7.11
C ASP A 299 19.25 1.06 7.45
N THR A 300 18.41 0.68 8.41
CA THR A 300 18.18 -0.73 8.75
C THR A 300 17.22 -1.41 7.78
N VAL A 301 16.47 -0.64 6.99
CA VAL A 301 15.50 -1.19 6.02
C VAL A 301 16.23 -1.76 4.81
N ILE A 302 15.99 -3.05 4.54
CA ILE A 302 16.57 -3.76 3.39
C ILE A 302 15.59 -3.92 2.22
N THR A 303 14.31 -3.86 2.49
CA THR A 303 13.22 -3.82 1.50
C THR A 303 11.91 -3.47 2.21
N SER A 304 10.84 -3.25 1.45
CA SER A 304 9.50 -3.01 1.98
C SER A 304 8.47 -3.81 1.18
N ALA A 305 7.55 -4.48 1.88
CA ALA A 305 6.40 -5.13 1.26
C ALA A 305 5.34 -4.07 0.96
N MET A 306 5.31 -3.58 -0.28
CA MET A 306 4.52 -2.40 -0.68
C MET A 306 3.16 -2.77 -1.25
N LYS A 307 2.20 -1.86 -1.10
CA LYS A 307 0.93 -1.83 -1.82
C LYS A 307 0.65 -0.44 -2.40
N GLY A 308 0.05 -0.39 -3.58
CA GLY A 308 -0.17 0.82 -4.36
C GLY A 308 -1.30 1.69 -3.81
N LEU A 309 -1.15 2.18 -2.59
CA LEU A 309 -2.15 2.98 -1.89
C LEU A 309 -2.50 4.25 -2.67
N ALA A 310 -1.49 5.05 -3.01
CA ALA A 310 -1.69 6.31 -3.72
C ALA A 310 -2.32 6.09 -5.11
N ASP A 311 -1.88 5.07 -5.86
CA ASP A 311 -2.39 4.78 -7.19
C ASP A 311 -3.84 4.29 -7.15
N SER A 312 -4.19 3.45 -6.17
CA SER A 312 -5.55 2.95 -6.00
C SER A 312 -6.55 4.06 -5.65
N VAL A 313 -6.12 5.03 -4.82
CA VAL A 313 -6.92 6.21 -4.49
C VAL A 313 -7.09 7.11 -5.70
N GLN A 314 -6.01 7.41 -6.44
CA GLN A 314 -6.09 8.21 -7.66
C GLN A 314 -7.01 7.56 -8.71
N TRP A 315 -6.93 6.23 -8.86
CA TRP A 315 -7.82 5.48 -9.73
C TRP A 315 -9.30 5.60 -9.32
N ALA A 316 -9.61 5.44 -8.03
CA ALA A 316 -10.98 5.54 -7.54
C ALA A 316 -11.55 6.97 -7.66
N LEU A 317 -10.73 7.99 -7.35
CA LEU A 317 -11.09 9.39 -7.56
C LEU A 317 -11.28 9.71 -9.05
N GLY A 318 -10.44 9.13 -9.92
CA GLY A 318 -10.61 9.21 -11.37
C GLY A 318 -11.97 8.65 -11.82
N LYS A 319 -12.39 7.49 -11.30
CA LYS A 319 -13.72 6.93 -11.56
C LYS A 319 -14.85 7.85 -11.10
N PHE A 320 -14.69 8.48 -9.93
CA PHE A 320 -15.69 9.41 -9.43
C PHE A 320 -15.83 10.65 -10.34
N TYR A 321 -14.73 11.33 -10.65
CA TYR A 321 -14.76 12.56 -11.44
C TYR A 321 -15.05 12.34 -12.94
N SER A 322 -14.89 11.12 -13.44
CA SER A 322 -15.33 10.73 -14.79
C SER A 322 -16.79 10.27 -14.85
N ASN A 323 -17.56 10.38 -13.76
CA ASN A 323 -18.93 9.87 -13.62
C ASN A 323 -19.04 8.34 -13.83
N GLU A 324 -17.97 7.61 -13.53
CA GLU A 324 -17.89 6.15 -13.64
C GLU A 324 -17.94 5.44 -12.27
N PHE A 325 -18.21 6.14 -11.19
CA PHE A 325 -18.21 5.57 -9.84
C PHE A 325 -19.16 4.36 -9.70
N ALA A 326 -20.26 4.36 -10.44
CA ALA A 326 -21.19 3.23 -10.45
C ALA A 326 -20.55 1.89 -10.91
N SER A 327 -19.41 1.93 -11.59
CA SER A 327 -18.68 0.72 -11.99
C SER A 327 -17.89 0.07 -10.84
N ILE A 328 -17.64 0.81 -9.78
CA ILE A 328 -16.90 0.36 -8.59
C ILE A 328 -17.72 0.42 -7.30
N GLY A 329 -18.79 1.23 -7.27
CA GLY A 329 -19.68 1.39 -6.12
C GLY A 329 -20.48 0.11 -5.81
N GLY A 330 -20.36 -0.37 -4.58
CA GLY A 330 -20.93 -1.64 -4.13
C GLY A 330 -20.19 -2.86 -4.69
N VAL A 331 -18.99 -2.67 -5.23
CA VAL A 331 -18.13 -3.72 -5.78
C VAL A 331 -16.85 -3.79 -4.94
N GLY A 332 -16.37 -5.01 -4.68
CA GLY A 332 -15.05 -5.24 -4.09
C GLY A 332 -14.00 -5.35 -5.17
N THR A 333 -12.97 -4.52 -5.07
CA THR A 333 -11.80 -4.59 -5.96
C THR A 333 -10.63 -5.16 -5.17
N SER A 334 -10.04 -6.27 -5.63
CA SER A 334 -8.85 -6.86 -5.01
C SER A 334 -7.66 -6.67 -5.94
N LEU A 335 -6.71 -5.84 -5.53
CA LEU A 335 -5.56 -5.43 -6.31
C LEU A 335 -4.32 -6.23 -5.93
N GLY A 336 -3.62 -6.77 -6.91
CA GLY A 336 -2.43 -7.60 -6.70
C GLY A 336 -1.31 -7.26 -7.68
N ALA A 337 -0.40 -8.22 -7.85
CA ALA A 337 0.71 -8.10 -8.79
C ALA A 337 0.24 -7.91 -10.25
N ASN A 338 -0.91 -8.48 -10.62
CA ASN A 338 -1.49 -8.35 -11.95
C ASN A 338 -1.88 -6.89 -12.27
N GLU A 339 -2.30 -6.14 -11.26
CA GLU A 339 -2.63 -4.71 -11.33
C GLU A 339 -1.42 -3.81 -11.03
N ASN A 340 -0.24 -4.39 -10.85
CA ASN A 340 0.97 -3.69 -10.37
C ASN A 340 0.75 -2.96 -9.04
N ALA A 341 -0.12 -3.51 -8.20
CA ALA A 341 -0.55 -2.87 -6.95
C ALA A 341 0.13 -3.43 -5.70
N VAL A 342 0.97 -4.46 -5.83
CA VAL A 342 1.78 -5.00 -4.74
C VAL A 342 3.15 -5.42 -5.25
N GLY A 343 4.19 -5.29 -4.42
CA GLY A 343 5.55 -5.63 -4.81
C GLY A 343 6.60 -5.15 -3.81
N LEU A 344 7.85 -5.13 -4.26
CA LEU A 344 9.00 -4.58 -3.53
C LEU A 344 9.55 -3.35 -4.26
N PRO A 345 10.19 -2.39 -3.54
CA PRO A 345 10.75 -1.19 -4.15
C PRO A 345 11.98 -1.54 -5.02
N THR A 346 11.89 -1.32 -6.32
CA THR A 346 13.00 -1.57 -7.25
C THR A 346 13.94 -0.39 -7.43
N ALA A 347 13.46 0.84 -7.14
CA ALA A 347 14.27 2.06 -7.26
C ALA A 347 15.32 2.19 -6.13
N THR A 348 15.05 1.61 -4.97
CA THR A 348 15.90 1.61 -3.77
C THR A 348 16.43 0.22 -3.44
N TRP A 349 16.54 -0.64 -4.45
CA TRP A 349 16.95 -2.04 -4.28
C TRP A 349 18.32 -2.17 -3.62
N SER A 350 18.39 -2.79 -2.44
CA SER A 350 19.61 -2.95 -1.66
C SER A 350 20.07 -4.41 -1.53
N LEU A 351 19.28 -5.38 -2.02
CA LEU A 351 19.63 -6.79 -1.96
C LEU A 351 20.77 -7.13 -2.92
N THR A 352 21.69 -7.99 -2.48
CA THR A 352 22.92 -8.31 -3.20
C THR A 352 22.93 -9.70 -3.83
N LYS A 353 22.16 -10.65 -3.27
CA LYS A 353 22.10 -12.04 -3.72
C LYS A 353 20.85 -12.38 -4.54
N TRP A 354 19.93 -11.45 -4.61
CA TRP A 354 18.74 -11.52 -5.46
C TRP A 354 18.64 -10.25 -6.27
N THR A 355 18.59 -10.39 -7.58
CA THR A 355 18.60 -9.25 -8.51
C THR A 355 17.19 -8.76 -8.83
N VAL A 356 17.08 -7.52 -9.30
CA VAL A 356 15.80 -6.95 -9.79
C VAL A 356 15.23 -7.79 -10.95
N ASP A 357 16.07 -8.35 -11.82
CA ASP A 357 15.62 -9.18 -12.94
C ASP A 357 15.02 -10.51 -12.46
N GLU A 358 15.62 -11.14 -11.44
CA GLU A 358 15.08 -12.34 -10.82
C GLU A 358 13.77 -12.05 -10.08
N TYR A 359 13.69 -10.92 -9.38
CA TYR A 359 12.46 -10.41 -8.78
C TYR A 359 11.35 -10.21 -9.81
N ASN A 360 11.64 -9.52 -10.91
CA ASN A 360 10.67 -9.29 -11.98
C ASN A 360 10.19 -10.59 -12.61
N THR A 361 11.08 -11.60 -12.72
CA THR A 361 10.73 -12.95 -13.19
C THR A 361 9.76 -13.61 -12.24
N MET A 362 10.02 -13.58 -10.94
CA MET A 362 9.12 -14.13 -9.92
C MET A 362 7.78 -13.41 -9.86
N LEU A 363 7.79 -12.07 -9.93
CA LEU A 363 6.57 -11.26 -9.98
C LEU A 363 5.71 -11.66 -11.19
N LYS A 364 6.34 -11.86 -12.35
CA LYS A 364 5.67 -12.37 -13.55
C LYS A 364 5.12 -13.79 -13.34
N ASP A 365 5.84 -14.66 -12.68
CA ASP A 365 5.37 -16.02 -12.41
C ASP A 365 4.17 -16.04 -11.44
N ILE A 366 4.07 -15.07 -10.52
CA ILE A 366 2.87 -14.85 -9.69
C ILE A 366 1.71 -14.38 -10.58
N VAL A 367 1.93 -13.39 -11.46
CA VAL A 367 0.91 -12.88 -12.39
C VAL A 367 0.42 -13.98 -13.34
N ASP A 368 1.32 -14.81 -13.87
CA ASP A 368 1.00 -15.92 -14.76
C ASP A 368 0.33 -17.11 -14.03
N GLY A 369 0.22 -17.07 -12.69
CA GLY A 369 -0.35 -18.16 -11.88
C GLY A 369 0.53 -19.40 -11.75
N LYS A 370 1.82 -19.32 -12.09
CA LYS A 370 2.79 -20.42 -11.89
C LYS A 370 3.19 -20.55 -10.42
N ILE A 371 3.22 -19.41 -9.71
CA ILE A 371 3.37 -19.37 -8.25
C ILE A 371 2.01 -19.00 -7.68
N THR A 372 1.43 -19.91 -6.91
CA THR A 372 0.18 -19.70 -6.20
C THR A 372 0.50 -19.50 -4.72
N ILE A 373 0.03 -18.40 -4.16
CA ILE A 373 0.22 -18.02 -2.76
C ILE A 373 -1.13 -18.14 -2.07
N ASP A 374 -1.18 -18.90 -0.99
CA ASP A 374 -2.40 -19.08 -0.21
C ASP A 374 -2.72 -17.79 0.56
N SER A 375 -3.92 -17.25 0.37
CA SER A 375 -4.42 -16.06 1.08
C SER A 375 -5.21 -16.39 2.35
N ASP A 376 -5.54 -17.67 2.58
CA ASP A 376 -6.23 -18.11 3.79
C ASP A 376 -5.25 -18.22 4.97
N TYR A 377 -5.03 -17.10 5.64
CA TYR A 377 -4.11 -16.99 6.77
C TYR A 377 -4.52 -17.85 8.00
N ASN A 378 -5.70 -18.46 8.01
CA ASN A 378 -6.06 -19.46 9.02
C ASN A 378 -5.19 -20.73 8.89
N ASN A 379 -4.54 -20.93 7.74
CA ASN A 379 -3.60 -22.00 7.50
C ASN A 379 -2.18 -21.72 8.05
N LEU A 380 -1.96 -20.57 8.73
CA LEU A 380 -0.66 -20.22 9.31
C LEU A 380 -0.17 -21.28 10.28
N LYS A 381 0.98 -21.86 9.98
CA LYS A 381 1.67 -22.86 10.81
C LYS A 381 3.13 -23.00 10.38
N SER A 382 3.94 -23.66 11.17
CA SER A 382 5.28 -24.11 10.77
C SER A 382 5.19 -24.99 9.52
N THR A 383 6.17 -24.86 8.66
CA THR A 383 6.34 -25.69 7.46
C THR A 383 7.52 -26.65 7.62
N ASP A 384 7.86 -27.39 6.57
CA ASP A 384 9.03 -28.26 6.62
C ASP A 384 10.34 -27.46 6.76
N ASN A 385 10.40 -26.21 6.26
CA ASN A 385 11.62 -25.41 6.25
C ASN A 385 11.56 -24.18 7.15
N VAL A 386 10.39 -23.79 7.64
CA VAL A 386 10.21 -22.64 8.54
C VAL A 386 9.59 -23.11 9.85
N THR A 387 10.32 -22.93 10.95
CA THR A 387 9.81 -23.12 12.31
C THR A 387 9.26 -21.80 12.83
N LEU A 388 7.96 -21.75 13.12
CA LEU A 388 7.31 -20.58 13.71
C LEU A 388 7.31 -20.68 15.24
N ASN A 389 7.81 -19.65 15.89
CA ASN A 389 7.64 -19.39 17.32
C ASN A 389 6.58 -18.30 17.48
N ILE A 390 5.31 -18.71 17.63
CA ILE A 390 4.17 -17.79 17.77
C ILE A 390 4.07 -17.37 19.23
N ILE A 391 4.12 -16.04 19.48
CA ILE A 391 4.19 -15.42 20.82
C ILE A 391 2.97 -14.53 21.03
#